data_72f10523469a8956dcd94e42117fcb18
#
_entry.id   72f10523469a8956dcd94e42117fcb18
#
_cell.length_a   1.000
_cell.length_b   1.000
_cell.length_c   1.000
_cell.angle_alpha   90.00
_cell.angle_beta   90.00
_cell.angle_gamma   90.00
#
_symmetry.space_group_name_H-M   'P 1'
#
loop_
_entity.id
_entity.type
_entity.pdbx_description
1 polymer ?
#
loop_
_entity_poly.entity_id
_entity_poly.type
_entity_poly.pdbx_seq_one_letter_code
_entity_poly.pdbx_strand_id
1 'polypeptide(L)'
;ASECEKLLIICLAPKVNDFVDDAKLMDIDIIPLNRGTKKNIELLEKAKRVAISFESSWRVTELLKWVDKNTFIIIDEAHKTSVSNSKVTKFAMQLCKKTEYVRLLTATPVSNGKLENYYPLLYIANIFRKPKKEFEQLFVVKQMRQMGSMRFMEIVGYQNEHLLQQMIDDCSVNYKRDKDYLPHDYVYKTKKPAMFNKLKKQRIYKDDDNNVMELDNASKLFNALRQVSHGFLKGVNKEVSKEPFERLETILEAHNDERIVIFYNYHHEYAMLEKRLQKLKRPYSTYNGLIKDLKNFKANENGIVLAQYKSASTGINDFVISNVTIFNSMPLSSTEYLQAKGRTDRHGQDKTPLYYHIIPDTPVEKKIFDTVTNGKDFTNEMIEESVK
;
A
#
# COMPACT_ATOMS: atom_id res chain seq x y z
N ALA A 1 -22.14 5.11 18.79
CA ALA A 1 -22.43 6.22 17.85
C ALA A 1 -23.72 6.95 18.21
N SER A 2 -24.71 6.27 18.84
CA SER A 2 -25.99 6.91 19.26
C SER A 2 -25.82 7.97 20.34
N GLU A 3 -24.71 8.02 21.04
CA GLU A 3 -24.43 8.97 22.13
C GLU A 3 -23.62 10.19 21.69
N CYS A 4 -23.08 10.18 20.46
CA CYS A 4 -22.26 11.27 19.95
C CYS A 4 -23.03 12.18 19.01
N GLU A 5 -22.95 13.50 19.24
CA GLU A 5 -23.59 14.51 18.39
C GLU A 5 -22.79 14.81 17.12
N LYS A 6 -21.48 14.62 17.15
CA LYS A 6 -20.54 14.93 16.06
C LYS A 6 -19.81 13.70 15.58
N LEU A 7 -19.49 13.68 14.28
CA LEU A 7 -18.68 12.65 13.64
C LEU A 7 -17.53 13.27 12.83
N LEU A 8 -16.32 12.83 13.10
CA LEU A 8 -15.14 13.15 12.31
C LEU A 8 -14.58 11.88 11.69
N ILE A 9 -14.51 11.83 10.36
CA ILE A 9 -13.83 10.77 9.62
C ILE A 9 -12.54 11.32 9.03
N ILE A 10 -11.40 10.70 9.36
CA ILE A 10 -10.09 10.99 8.78
C ILE A 10 -9.70 9.79 7.91
N CYS A 11 -9.46 10.03 6.63
CA CYS A 11 -9.21 8.97 5.65
C CYS A 11 -8.23 9.41 4.56
N LEU A 12 -7.99 8.56 3.57
CA LEU A 12 -7.23 8.94 2.37
C LEU A 12 -8.03 9.91 1.50
N ALA A 13 -7.35 10.84 0.83
CA ALA A 13 -8.00 11.89 0.02
C ALA A 13 -9.02 11.34 -1.01
N PRO A 14 -8.75 10.25 -1.76
CA PRO A 14 -9.72 9.66 -2.68
C PRO A 14 -10.98 9.10 -1.98
N LYS A 15 -10.84 8.72 -0.70
CA LYS A 15 -11.90 8.07 0.08
C LYS A 15 -12.90 9.05 0.72
N VAL A 16 -12.58 10.35 0.76
CA VAL A 16 -13.45 11.34 1.39
C VAL A 16 -14.86 11.33 0.78
N ASN A 17 -14.95 11.29 -0.54
CA ASN A 17 -16.25 11.24 -1.23
C ASN A 17 -16.92 9.88 -1.10
N ASP A 18 -16.17 8.77 -1.10
CA ASP A 18 -16.73 7.43 -0.91
C ASP A 18 -17.50 7.35 0.42
N PHE A 19 -16.90 7.86 1.53
CA PHE A 19 -17.59 7.91 2.83
C PHE A 19 -18.86 8.78 2.80
N VAL A 20 -18.86 9.86 2.03
CA VAL A 20 -20.05 10.70 1.84
C VAL A 20 -21.14 9.95 1.08
N ASP A 21 -20.78 9.25 0.03
CA ASP A 21 -21.73 8.53 -0.82
C ASP A 21 -22.28 7.29 -0.11
N ASP A 22 -21.44 6.53 0.60
CA ASP A 22 -21.86 5.41 1.45
C ASP A 22 -22.81 5.87 2.57
N ALA A 23 -22.53 7.00 3.20
CA ALA A 23 -23.37 7.57 4.26
C ALA A 23 -24.76 7.98 3.75
N LYS A 24 -24.86 8.52 2.54
CA LYS A 24 -26.15 8.84 1.91
C LYS A 24 -27.04 7.63 1.72
N LEU A 25 -26.47 6.44 1.46
CA LEU A 25 -27.24 5.19 1.38
C LEU A 25 -27.92 4.82 2.71
N MET A 26 -27.44 5.41 3.82
CA MET A 26 -27.97 5.23 5.17
C MET A 26 -28.73 6.46 5.69
N ASP A 27 -29.08 7.42 4.83
CA ASP A 27 -29.69 8.70 5.17
C ASP A 27 -28.86 9.53 6.18
N ILE A 28 -27.54 9.39 6.13
CA ILE A 28 -26.62 10.15 6.97
C ILE A 28 -25.92 11.22 6.12
N ASP A 29 -26.10 12.49 6.51
CA ASP A 29 -25.42 13.61 5.86
C ASP A 29 -24.00 13.80 6.44
N ILE A 30 -22.98 13.72 5.58
CA ILE A 30 -21.57 13.98 5.90
C ILE A 30 -21.04 15.05 4.96
N ILE A 31 -20.44 16.09 5.50
CA ILE A 31 -19.85 17.18 4.72
C ILE A 31 -18.38 16.85 4.38
N PRO A 32 -18.01 16.77 3.08
CA PRO A 32 -16.63 16.56 2.68
C PRO A 32 -15.81 17.85 2.86
N LEU A 33 -14.73 17.76 3.64
CA LEU A 33 -13.73 18.82 3.78
C LEU A 33 -12.57 18.58 2.80
N ASN A 34 -12.86 18.64 1.52
CA ASN A 34 -11.92 18.35 0.42
C ASN A 34 -11.61 19.58 -0.46
N ARG A 35 -11.81 20.78 0.07
CA ARG A 35 -11.58 22.07 -0.58
C ARG A 35 -10.36 22.78 0.05
N GLY A 36 -10.07 24.01 -0.38
CA GLY A 36 -9.03 24.82 0.27
C GLY A 36 -9.32 25.07 1.76
N THR A 37 -8.25 25.27 2.56
CA THR A 37 -8.36 25.38 4.04
C THR A 37 -9.42 26.36 4.50
N LYS A 38 -9.48 27.58 3.94
CA LYS A 38 -10.47 28.60 4.32
C LYS A 38 -11.90 28.11 4.14
N LYS A 39 -12.20 27.48 2.99
CA LYS A 39 -13.54 26.95 2.70
C LYS A 39 -13.89 25.74 3.56
N ASN A 40 -12.92 24.92 3.92
CA ASN A 40 -13.12 23.81 4.85
C ASN A 40 -13.47 24.30 6.25
N ILE A 41 -12.91 25.44 6.71
CA ILE A 41 -13.25 26.06 7.98
C ILE A 41 -14.69 26.56 7.97
N GLU A 42 -15.11 27.27 6.92
CA GLU A 42 -16.49 27.74 6.75
C GLU A 42 -17.53 26.60 6.75
N LEU A 43 -17.16 25.46 6.15
CA LEU A 43 -18.01 24.27 6.15
C LEU A 43 -18.07 23.61 7.53
N LEU A 44 -16.92 23.55 8.23
CA LEU A 44 -16.80 22.93 9.55
C LEU A 44 -17.69 23.62 10.59
N GLU A 45 -17.80 24.95 10.54
CA GLU A 45 -18.61 25.72 11.47
C GLU A 45 -20.11 25.33 11.47
N LYS A 46 -20.61 24.87 10.33
CA LYS A 46 -22.01 24.50 10.11
C LYS A 46 -22.27 22.99 10.20
N ALA A 47 -21.21 22.20 10.28
CA ALA A 47 -21.30 20.76 10.17
C ALA A 47 -21.41 20.07 11.54
N LYS A 48 -22.19 18.99 11.60
CA LYS A 48 -22.17 18.02 12.70
C LYS A 48 -21.35 16.76 12.33
N ARG A 49 -21.26 16.44 11.05
CA ARG A 49 -20.54 15.27 10.56
C ARG A 49 -19.66 15.66 9.37
N VAL A 50 -18.38 15.31 9.44
CA VAL A 50 -17.41 15.69 8.42
C VAL A 50 -16.47 14.54 8.07
N ALA A 51 -16.03 14.51 6.81
CA ALA A 51 -14.96 13.65 6.34
C ALA A 51 -13.82 14.51 5.77
N ILE A 52 -12.56 14.18 6.13
CA ILE A 52 -11.38 14.95 5.75
C ILE A 52 -10.20 14.03 5.46
N SER A 53 -9.33 14.44 4.54
CA SER A 53 -8.11 13.68 4.26
C SER A 53 -7.03 13.89 5.34
N PHE A 54 -6.12 12.90 5.48
CA PHE A 54 -4.96 13.01 6.37
C PHE A 54 -4.16 14.29 6.10
N GLU A 55 -3.90 14.59 4.82
CA GLU A 55 -3.10 15.74 4.42
C GLU A 55 -3.76 17.08 4.73
N SER A 56 -5.09 17.12 4.71
CA SER A 56 -5.86 18.33 5.01
C SER A 56 -6.15 18.47 6.52
N SER A 57 -6.27 17.38 7.25
CA SER A 57 -6.71 17.38 8.65
C SER A 57 -5.85 18.30 9.56
N TRP A 58 -4.54 18.18 9.51
CA TRP A 58 -3.63 18.97 10.34
C TRP A 58 -3.48 20.43 9.89
N ARG A 59 -3.98 20.78 8.68
CA ARG A 59 -4.01 22.16 8.16
C ARG A 59 -5.27 22.92 8.61
N VAL A 60 -6.34 22.19 8.94
CA VAL A 60 -7.59 22.74 9.48
C VAL A 60 -7.51 22.67 11.00
N THR A 61 -6.76 23.59 11.61
CA THR A 61 -6.49 23.62 13.06
C THR A 61 -7.75 23.84 13.88
N GLU A 62 -8.79 24.42 13.29
CA GLU A 62 -10.13 24.61 13.87
C GLU A 62 -10.79 23.31 14.30
N LEU A 63 -10.42 22.18 13.71
CA LEU A 63 -10.82 20.86 14.17
C LEU A 63 -10.49 20.62 15.66
N LEU A 64 -9.39 21.21 16.16
CA LEU A 64 -9.05 21.13 17.58
C LEU A 64 -10.07 21.84 18.47
N LYS A 65 -10.79 22.86 17.97
CA LYS A 65 -11.86 23.52 18.70
C LYS A 65 -13.20 22.84 18.47
N TRP A 66 -13.40 22.30 17.28
CA TRP A 66 -14.62 21.64 16.86
C TRP A 66 -14.84 20.29 17.55
N VAL A 67 -13.75 19.49 17.73
CA VAL A 67 -13.80 18.22 18.45
C VAL A 67 -13.95 18.45 19.95
N ASP A 68 -14.90 17.76 20.55
CA ASP A 68 -15.21 17.76 21.99
C ASP A 68 -15.48 16.31 22.48
N LYS A 69 -15.88 16.18 23.75
CA LYS A 69 -16.17 14.88 24.38
C LYS A 69 -17.31 14.10 23.73
N ASN A 70 -18.21 14.78 23.00
CA ASN A 70 -19.34 14.16 22.30
C ASN A 70 -19.05 13.91 20.81
N THR A 71 -17.80 13.94 20.40
CA THR A 71 -17.38 13.70 19.02
C THR A 71 -16.91 12.28 18.86
N PHE A 72 -17.48 11.53 17.91
CA PHE A 72 -16.97 10.23 17.47
C PHE A 72 -15.93 10.42 16.37
N ILE A 73 -14.74 9.86 16.53
CA ILE A 73 -13.65 9.94 15.55
C ILE A 73 -13.44 8.56 14.94
N ILE A 74 -13.46 8.50 13.61
CA ILE A 74 -13.06 7.33 12.82
C ILE A 74 -11.80 7.69 12.04
N ILE A 75 -10.77 6.86 12.14
CA ILE A 75 -9.56 7.00 11.34
C ILE A 75 -9.44 5.75 10.46
N ASP A 76 -9.72 5.90 9.18
CA ASP A 76 -9.56 4.83 8.19
C ASP A 76 -8.10 4.78 7.72
N GLU A 77 -7.60 3.58 7.43
CA GLU A 77 -6.18 3.33 7.16
C GLU A 77 -5.27 3.89 8.28
N ALA A 78 -5.63 3.59 9.52
CA ALA A 78 -5.01 4.14 10.72
C ALA A 78 -3.49 3.90 10.80
N HIS A 79 -2.94 2.92 10.07
CA HIS A 79 -1.50 2.71 9.95
C HIS A 79 -0.75 3.98 9.46
N LYS A 80 -1.41 4.90 8.77
CA LYS A 80 -0.85 6.22 8.40
C LYS A 80 -0.52 7.10 9.61
N THR A 81 -1.08 6.81 10.77
CA THR A 81 -0.77 7.49 12.05
C THR A 81 0.17 6.70 12.94
N SER A 82 0.83 5.64 12.44
CA SER A 82 1.75 4.80 13.22
C SER A 82 3.14 5.43 13.45
N VAL A 83 3.53 6.42 12.63
CA VAL A 83 4.84 7.10 12.77
C VAL A 83 4.72 8.28 13.72
N SER A 84 5.23 8.15 14.95
CA SER A 84 5.09 9.12 16.06
C SER A 84 5.46 10.58 15.70
N ASN A 85 6.45 10.79 14.85
CA ASN A 85 6.98 12.12 14.54
C ASN A 85 6.28 12.82 13.38
N SER A 86 5.35 12.16 12.67
CA SER A 86 4.63 12.78 11.56
C SER A 86 3.66 13.88 12.05
N LYS A 87 3.45 14.90 11.23
CA LYS A 87 2.48 15.97 11.53
C LYS A 87 1.07 15.41 11.69
N VAL A 88 0.70 14.47 10.85
CA VAL A 88 -0.61 13.79 10.87
C VAL A 88 -0.81 13.06 12.20
N THR A 89 0.16 12.27 12.63
CA THR A 89 0.09 11.51 13.88
C THR A 89 -0.04 12.43 15.08
N LYS A 90 0.82 13.46 15.18
CA LYS A 90 0.76 14.43 16.27
C LYS A 90 -0.58 15.14 16.36
N PHE A 91 -1.14 15.50 15.21
CA PHE A 91 -2.44 16.15 15.15
C PHE A 91 -3.57 15.19 15.55
N ALA A 92 -3.57 13.96 15.04
CA ALA A 92 -4.53 12.92 15.44
C ALA A 92 -4.48 12.65 16.95
N MET A 93 -3.29 12.55 17.54
CA MET A 93 -3.12 12.39 18.99
C MET A 93 -3.71 13.57 19.78
N GLN A 94 -3.61 14.82 19.27
CA GLN A 94 -4.22 16.00 19.91
C GLN A 94 -5.75 15.97 19.82
N LEU A 95 -6.31 15.60 18.68
CA LEU A 95 -7.76 15.46 18.49
C LEU A 95 -8.34 14.40 19.43
N CYS A 96 -7.73 13.21 19.43
CA CYS A 96 -8.24 12.06 20.19
C CYS A 96 -8.06 12.18 21.72
N LYS A 97 -7.31 13.19 22.19
CA LYS A 97 -7.30 13.55 23.62
C LYS A 97 -8.63 14.12 24.13
N LYS A 98 -9.47 14.62 23.23
CA LYS A 98 -10.68 15.37 23.56
C LYS A 98 -11.92 14.52 23.65
N THR A 99 -11.86 13.27 23.19
CA THR A 99 -12.96 12.32 23.19
C THR A 99 -12.46 10.92 23.53
N GLU A 100 -13.36 10.10 24.11
CA GLU A 100 -13.13 8.68 24.32
C GLU A 100 -13.68 7.82 23.15
N TYR A 101 -14.46 8.41 22.29
CA TYR A 101 -15.11 7.72 21.18
C TYR A 101 -14.22 7.72 19.93
N VAL A 102 -13.28 6.79 19.87
CA VAL A 102 -12.35 6.65 18.73
C VAL A 102 -12.39 5.23 18.17
N ARG A 103 -12.38 5.11 16.84
CA ARG A 103 -12.22 3.84 16.14
C ARG A 103 -11.15 3.96 15.07
N LEU A 104 -10.24 3.00 15.10
CA LEU A 104 -9.16 2.87 14.11
C LEU A 104 -9.48 1.71 13.19
N LEU A 105 -9.52 1.96 11.90
CA LEU A 105 -9.76 0.95 10.88
C LEU A 105 -8.45 0.74 10.10
N THR A 106 -7.95 -0.48 10.08
CA THR A 106 -6.77 -0.83 9.30
C THR A 106 -6.67 -2.34 9.12
N ALA A 107 -6.25 -2.78 7.96
CA ALA A 107 -5.94 -4.19 7.71
C ALA A 107 -4.55 -4.58 8.26
N THR A 108 -3.65 -3.61 8.40
CA THR A 108 -2.24 -3.81 8.79
C THR A 108 -1.84 -2.70 9.76
N PRO A 109 -2.06 -2.85 11.08
CA PRO A 109 -1.81 -1.77 12.04
C PRO A 109 -0.35 -1.34 12.07
N VAL A 110 0.59 -2.28 11.96
CA VAL A 110 2.03 -2.01 11.95
C VAL A 110 2.70 -2.89 10.90
N SER A 111 3.57 -2.29 10.09
CA SER A 111 4.41 -2.99 9.11
C SER A 111 5.81 -3.23 9.64
N ASN A 112 6.50 -4.22 9.08
CA ASN A 112 7.92 -4.51 9.32
C ASN A 112 8.29 -4.98 10.72
N GLY A 113 7.33 -5.42 11.54
CA GLY A 113 7.62 -5.82 12.92
C GLY A 113 8.15 -4.69 13.81
N LYS A 114 7.94 -3.41 13.43
CA LYS A 114 8.35 -2.25 14.22
C LYS A 114 7.36 -1.98 15.33
N LEU A 115 7.47 -2.72 16.42
CA LEU A 115 6.49 -2.67 17.52
C LEU A 115 6.38 -1.29 18.17
N GLU A 116 7.41 -0.43 18.08
CA GLU A 116 7.35 0.96 18.54
C GLU A 116 6.28 1.79 17.82
N ASN A 117 5.85 1.37 16.63
CA ASN A 117 4.81 2.02 15.84
C ASN A 117 3.38 1.74 16.35
N TYR A 118 3.22 0.80 17.28
CA TYR A 118 1.95 0.63 17.99
C TYR A 118 1.68 1.76 18.99
N TYR A 119 2.71 2.41 19.52
CA TYR A 119 2.51 3.48 20.50
C TYR A 119 1.50 4.55 20.08
N PRO A 120 1.63 5.20 18.89
CA PRO A 120 0.66 6.20 18.49
C PRO A 120 -0.75 5.65 18.32
N LEU A 121 -0.90 4.43 17.80
CA LEU A 121 -2.20 3.79 17.59
C LEU A 121 -2.89 3.52 18.92
N LEU A 122 -2.20 2.92 19.87
CA LEU A 122 -2.73 2.65 21.22
C LEU A 122 -3.04 3.95 21.96
N TYR A 123 -2.23 5.00 21.77
CA TYR A 123 -2.47 6.30 22.35
C TYR A 123 -3.75 6.95 21.76
N ILE A 124 -3.90 6.93 20.43
CA ILE A 124 -5.07 7.46 19.73
C ILE A 124 -6.33 6.68 20.11
N ALA A 125 -6.24 5.35 20.23
CA ALA A 125 -7.33 4.47 20.63
C ALA A 125 -7.72 4.56 22.12
N ASN A 126 -7.09 5.40 22.90
CA ASN A 126 -7.28 5.55 24.36
C ASN A 126 -6.86 4.36 25.23
N ILE A 127 -6.03 3.46 24.70
CA ILE A 127 -5.59 2.25 25.40
C ILE A 127 -4.32 2.52 26.22
N PHE A 128 -3.35 3.25 25.64
CA PHE A 128 -2.10 3.59 26.32
C PHE A 128 -1.85 5.10 26.26
N ARG A 129 -2.32 5.84 27.27
CA ARG A 129 -2.25 7.32 27.34
C ARG A 129 -0.99 7.85 28.06
N LYS A 130 -0.03 6.97 28.35
CA LYS A 130 1.23 7.35 28.97
C LYS A 130 2.22 7.93 27.94
N PRO A 131 3.29 8.63 28.40
CA PRO A 131 4.32 9.13 27.52
C PRO A 131 5.02 8.04 26.71
N LYS A 132 5.49 8.39 25.50
CA LYS A 132 6.21 7.46 24.61
C LYS A 132 7.39 6.76 25.30
N LYS A 133 8.10 7.48 26.19
CA LYS A 133 9.24 6.94 26.94
C LYS A 133 8.83 5.73 27.78
N GLU A 134 7.67 5.75 28.41
CA GLU A 134 7.18 4.62 29.21
C GLU A 134 6.82 3.42 28.32
N PHE A 135 6.22 3.66 27.16
CA PHE A 135 5.98 2.60 26.16
C PHE A 135 7.31 1.97 25.71
N GLU A 136 8.28 2.80 25.37
CA GLU A 136 9.60 2.34 24.94
C GLU A 136 10.33 1.55 26.06
N GLN A 137 10.22 1.97 27.30
CA GLN A 137 10.77 1.23 28.45
C GLN A 137 10.13 -0.16 28.64
N LEU A 138 8.84 -0.28 28.32
CA LEU A 138 8.11 -1.55 28.47
C LEU A 138 8.38 -2.51 27.32
N PHE A 139 8.51 -2.01 26.09
CA PHE A 139 8.43 -2.86 24.90
C PHE A 139 9.65 -2.81 23.98
N VAL A 140 10.56 -1.83 24.14
CA VAL A 140 11.66 -1.61 23.19
C VAL A 140 13.01 -1.79 23.86
N VAL A 141 13.86 -2.61 23.28
CA VAL A 141 15.26 -2.78 23.71
C VAL A 141 16.13 -1.87 22.86
N LYS A 142 16.82 -0.92 23.52
CA LYS A 142 17.72 0.04 22.88
C LYS A 142 19.16 -0.17 23.31
N GLN A 143 20.08 -0.03 22.38
CA GLN A 143 21.53 -0.05 22.65
C GLN A 143 22.16 1.24 22.14
N MET A 144 23.12 1.78 22.88
CA MET A 144 23.90 2.92 22.42
C MET A 144 24.86 2.48 21.33
N ARG A 145 24.79 3.20 20.18
CA ARG A 145 25.72 3.02 19.07
C ARG A 145 26.51 4.31 18.87
N GLN A 146 27.70 4.14 18.35
CA GLN A 146 28.56 5.27 17.98
C GLN A 146 28.94 5.15 16.49
N MET A 147 28.78 6.23 15.77
CA MET A 147 29.21 6.36 14.38
C MET A 147 29.98 7.65 14.21
N GLY A 148 31.31 7.54 14.14
CA GLY A 148 32.22 8.67 14.25
C GLY A 148 32.10 9.36 15.59
N SER A 149 31.83 10.67 15.60
CA SER A 149 31.61 11.46 16.81
C SER A 149 30.17 11.43 17.35
N MET A 150 29.22 10.91 16.59
CA MET A 150 27.80 10.88 16.97
C MET A 150 27.47 9.62 17.77
N ARG A 151 26.78 9.81 18.91
CA ARG A 151 26.20 8.73 19.72
C ARG A 151 24.67 8.79 19.58
N PHE A 152 24.06 7.64 19.37
CA PHE A 152 22.60 7.53 19.26
C PHE A 152 22.11 6.21 19.84
N MET A 153 20.83 6.17 20.21
CA MET A 153 20.18 4.94 20.70
C MET A 153 19.54 4.22 19.52
N GLU A 154 20.00 3.01 19.25
CA GLU A 154 19.46 2.12 18.24
C GLU A 154 18.50 1.12 18.87
N ILE A 155 17.37 0.85 18.20
CA ILE A 155 16.46 -0.24 18.59
C ILE A 155 17.10 -1.55 18.11
N VAL A 156 17.45 -2.42 19.05
CA VAL A 156 18.11 -3.71 18.76
C VAL A 156 17.16 -4.89 18.96
N GLY A 157 15.96 -4.66 19.49
CA GLY A 157 14.97 -5.70 19.71
C GLY A 157 13.76 -5.21 20.50
N TYR A 158 12.91 -6.16 20.86
CA TYR A 158 11.70 -5.92 21.62
C TYR A 158 11.61 -6.85 22.81
N GLN A 159 10.84 -6.45 23.80
CA GLN A 159 10.57 -7.23 25.01
C GLN A 159 9.10 -7.16 25.37
N ASN A 160 8.63 -8.09 26.20
CA ASN A 160 7.23 -8.16 26.63
C ASN A 160 6.22 -8.18 25.46
N GLU A 161 6.60 -8.77 24.34
CA GLU A 161 5.77 -8.80 23.12
C GLU A 161 4.39 -9.43 23.37
N HIS A 162 4.32 -10.45 24.24
CA HIS A 162 3.07 -11.10 24.64
C HIS A 162 2.12 -10.13 25.33
N LEU A 163 2.63 -9.23 26.17
CA LEU A 163 1.82 -8.23 26.85
C LEU A 163 1.29 -7.18 25.87
N LEU A 164 2.12 -6.75 24.91
CA LEU A 164 1.70 -5.85 23.85
C LEU A 164 0.61 -6.50 22.98
N GLN A 165 0.79 -7.78 22.61
CA GLN A 165 -0.19 -8.52 21.84
C GLN A 165 -1.51 -8.65 22.59
N GLN A 166 -1.48 -8.98 23.88
CA GLN A 166 -2.67 -9.02 24.71
C GLN A 166 -3.41 -7.68 24.74
N MET A 167 -2.69 -6.56 24.93
CA MET A 167 -3.30 -5.22 24.89
C MET A 167 -3.97 -4.91 23.55
N ILE A 168 -3.41 -5.39 22.44
CA ILE A 168 -3.98 -5.23 21.11
C ILE A 168 -5.23 -6.10 20.96
N ASP A 169 -5.16 -7.36 21.37
CA ASP A 169 -6.27 -8.30 21.23
C ASP A 169 -7.48 -7.89 22.08
N ASP A 170 -7.24 -7.36 23.29
CA ASP A 170 -8.30 -6.87 24.19
C ASP A 170 -9.05 -5.64 23.62
N CYS A 171 -8.43 -4.87 22.73
CA CYS A 171 -9.02 -3.64 22.18
C CYS A 171 -9.38 -3.74 20.69
N SER A 172 -9.08 -4.85 20.03
CA SER A 172 -9.31 -5.02 18.59
C SER A 172 -10.39 -6.04 18.28
N VAL A 173 -11.12 -5.76 17.20
CA VAL A 173 -12.06 -6.71 16.59
C VAL A 173 -11.51 -7.07 15.22
N ASN A 174 -11.12 -8.33 15.06
CA ASN A 174 -10.68 -8.87 13.80
C ASN A 174 -11.89 -9.43 13.03
N TYR A 175 -12.28 -8.73 11.97
CA TYR A 175 -13.29 -9.23 11.06
C TYR A 175 -12.64 -10.20 10.07
N LYS A 176 -12.94 -11.47 10.20
CA LYS A 176 -12.66 -12.49 9.18
C LYS A 176 -13.94 -12.74 8.42
N ARG A 177 -13.90 -12.51 7.11
CA ARG A 177 -15.03 -12.88 6.25
C ARG A 177 -15.09 -14.41 6.18
N ASP A 178 -16.25 -14.98 6.49
CA ASP A 178 -16.54 -16.36 6.14
C ASP A 178 -16.62 -16.43 4.61
N LYS A 179 -15.76 -17.22 4.03
CA LYS A 179 -15.66 -17.41 2.58
C LYS A 179 -15.93 -18.86 2.26
N ASP A 180 -16.78 -19.08 1.28
CA ASP A 180 -17.04 -20.41 0.73
C ASP A 180 -15.91 -20.91 -0.17
N TYR A 181 -14.84 -20.10 -0.33
CA TYR A 181 -13.69 -20.40 -1.16
C TYR A 181 -12.36 -19.97 -0.52
N LEU A 182 -11.29 -20.67 -0.89
CA LEU A 182 -9.92 -20.26 -0.60
C LEU A 182 -9.29 -19.71 -1.88
N PRO A 183 -8.65 -18.51 -1.84
CA PRO A 183 -7.92 -18.00 -2.97
C PRO A 183 -6.78 -18.94 -3.40
N HIS A 184 -6.53 -19.04 -4.71
CA HIS A 184 -5.44 -19.84 -5.25
C HIS A 184 -4.28 -18.95 -5.68
N ASP A 185 -3.08 -19.26 -5.19
CA ASP A 185 -1.83 -18.60 -5.57
C ASP A 185 -1.01 -19.51 -6.50
N TYR A 186 -0.70 -19.00 -7.69
CA TYR A 186 0.14 -19.67 -8.69
C TYR A 186 1.43 -18.91 -8.87
N VAL A 187 2.57 -19.59 -8.80
CA VAL A 187 3.89 -18.99 -8.99
C VAL A 187 4.49 -19.49 -10.30
N TYR A 188 4.63 -18.60 -11.25
CA TYR A 188 5.27 -18.87 -12.54
C TYR A 188 6.71 -18.36 -12.52
N LYS A 189 7.65 -19.28 -12.45
CA LYS A 189 9.08 -18.97 -12.53
C LYS A 189 9.50 -18.73 -13.97
N THR A 190 10.34 -17.71 -14.17
CA THR A 190 11.00 -17.45 -15.46
C THR A 190 12.51 -17.51 -15.28
N LYS A 191 13.26 -17.84 -16.33
CA LYS A 191 14.71 -17.97 -16.25
C LYS A 191 15.38 -16.63 -15.96
N LYS A 192 16.50 -16.69 -15.27
CA LYS A 192 17.34 -15.52 -15.05
C LYS A 192 17.88 -15.00 -16.38
N PRO A 193 17.64 -13.72 -16.75
CA PRO A 193 18.17 -13.16 -18.00
C PRO A 193 19.69 -13.12 -18.02
N ALA A 194 20.28 -13.39 -19.18
CA ALA A 194 21.75 -13.38 -19.35
C ALA A 194 22.38 -12.04 -18.97
N MET A 195 21.66 -10.93 -19.22
CA MET A 195 22.12 -9.59 -18.88
C MET A 195 22.21 -9.33 -17.36
N PHE A 196 21.52 -10.09 -16.51
CA PHE A 196 21.49 -9.88 -15.06
C PHE A 196 22.91 -9.90 -14.44
N ASN A 197 23.67 -10.97 -14.69
CA ASN A 197 25.02 -11.11 -14.13
C ASN A 197 26.00 -10.08 -14.72
N LYS A 198 25.87 -9.77 -16.01
CA LYS A 198 26.67 -8.74 -16.68
C LYS A 198 26.44 -7.38 -16.03
N LEU A 199 25.18 -7.00 -15.84
CA LEU A 199 24.80 -5.72 -15.24
C LEU A 199 25.26 -5.62 -13.77
N LYS A 200 25.10 -6.70 -13.00
CA LYS A 200 25.56 -6.77 -11.60
C LYS A 200 27.08 -6.53 -11.50
N LYS A 201 27.86 -7.09 -12.42
CA LYS A 201 29.33 -6.97 -12.43
C LYS A 201 29.82 -5.64 -12.96
N GLN A 202 29.27 -5.17 -14.10
CA GLN A 202 29.77 -3.99 -14.80
C GLN A 202 29.22 -2.67 -14.20
N ARG A 203 28.02 -2.70 -13.63
CA ARG A 203 27.31 -1.54 -13.05
C ARG A 203 27.11 -0.37 -14.02
N ILE A 204 27.14 -0.66 -15.32
CA ILE A 204 26.89 0.30 -16.39
C ILE A 204 26.14 -0.38 -17.53
N TYR A 205 25.34 0.39 -18.26
CA TYR A 205 24.77 0.00 -19.54
C TYR A 205 24.57 1.23 -20.43
N LYS A 206 24.33 1.01 -21.73
CA LYS A 206 23.95 2.08 -22.66
C LYS A 206 22.45 1.98 -22.93
N ASP A 207 21.79 3.13 -22.95
CA ASP A 207 20.41 3.24 -23.45
C ASP A 207 20.38 3.25 -24.99
N ASP A 208 19.21 3.36 -25.59
CA ASP A 208 19.04 3.38 -27.04
C ASP A 208 19.61 4.65 -27.71
N ASP A 209 19.79 5.72 -26.94
CA ASP A 209 20.40 6.98 -27.36
C ASP A 209 21.94 6.99 -27.16
N ASN A 210 22.53 5.82 -26.82
CA ASN A 210 23.95 5.63 -26.48
C ASN A 210 24.43 6.38 -25.22
N ASN A 211 23.55 6.90 -24.38
CA ASN A 211 23.96 7.47 -23.11
C ASN A 211 24.42 6.36 -22.15
N VAL A 212 25.52 6.62 -21.45
CA VAL A 212 26.03 5.71 -20.44
C VAL A 212 25.24 5.89 -19.14
N MET A 213 24.56 4.84 -18.75
CA MET A 213 23.79 4.79 -17.50
C MET A 213 24.63 4.14 -16.41
N GLU A 214 25.05 4.90 -15.44
CA GLU A 214 25.85 4.45 -14.30
C GLU A 214 24.98 4.00 -13.13
N LEU A 215 25.29 2.81 -12.60
CA LEU A 215 24.61 2.20 -11.44
C LEU A 215 25.53 2.30 -10.20
N ASP A 216 25.90 3.53 -9.88
CA ASP A 216 26.91 3.91 -8.89
C ASP A 216 26.54 3.62 -7.44
N ASN A 217 25.24 3.43 -7.15
CA ASN A 217 24.76 3.12 -5.82
C ASN A 217 23.85 1.88 -5.78
N ALA A 218 23.65 1.34 -4.58
CA ALA A 218 22.86 0.13 -4.36
C ALA A 218 21.43 0.24 -4.90
N SER A 219 20.77 1.38 -4.73
CA SER A 219 19.39 1.56 -5.16
C SER A 219 19.25 1.60 -6.68
N LYS A 220 20.17 2.25 -7.41
CA LYS A 220 20.18 2.25 -8.87
C LYS A 220 20.44 0.83 -9.42
N LEU A 221 21.44 0.15 -8.87
CA LEU A 221 21.76 -1.22 -9.28
C LEU A 221 20.61 -2.18 -9.00
N PHE A 222 20.03 -2.13 -7.81
CA PHE A 222 18.90 -2.93 -7.42
C PHE A 222 17.70 -2.75 -8.37
N ASN A 223 17.33 -1.50 -8.65
CA ASN A 223 16.23 -1.21 -9.58
C ASN A 223 16.51 -1.70 -11.00
N ALA A 224 17.74 -1.54 -11.50
CA ALA A 224 18.13 -2.04 -12.82
C ALA A 224 18.12 -3.58 -12.86
N LEU A 225 18.60 -4.26 -11.83
CA LEU A 225 18.55 -5.72 -11.73
C LEU A 225 17.10 -6.24 -11.70
N ARG A 226 16.20 -5.57 -10.99
CA ARG A 226 14.78 -5.90 -11.00
C ARG A 226 14.15 -5.74 -12.38
N GLN A 227 14.42 -4.61 -13.06
CA GLN A 227 13.91 -4.35 -14.39
C GLN A 227 14.40 -5.41 -15.39
N VAL A 228 15.70 -5.71 -15.40
CA VAL A 228 16.27 -6.79 -16.25
C VAL A 228 15.64 -8.13 -15.93
N SER A 229 15.40 -8.45 -14.66
CA SER A 229 14.72 -9.69 -14.25
C SER A 229 13.35 -9.84 -14.91
N HIS A 230 12.61 -8.76 -15.03
CA HIS A 230 11.28 -8.72 -15.66
C HIS A 230 11.32 -8.44 -17.18
N GLY A 231 12.49 -8.52 -17.80
CA GLY A 231 12.66 -8.49 -19.26
C GLY A 231 12.72 -7.10 -19.88
N PHE A 232 12.86 -6.04 -19.11
CA PHE A 232 12.99 -4.67 -19.61
C PHE A 232 14.12 -3.91 -18.89
N LEU A 233 14.52 -2.76 -19.42
CA LEU A 233 15.48 -1.86 -18.77
C LEU A 233 15.19 -0.43 -19.19
N LYS A 234 15.26 0.51 -18.23
CA LYS A 234 14.98 1.93 -18.46
C LYS A 234 15.86 2.49 -19.58
N GLY A 235 15.25 3.18 -20.55
CA GLY A 235 15.97 3.74 -21.72
C GLY A 235 16.30 2.74 -22.80
N VAL A 236 15.91 1.47 -22.67
CA VAL A 236 16.09 0.42 -23.68
C VAL A 236 14.72 -0.02 -24.18
N ASN A 237 14.38 0.31 -25.43
CA ASN A 237 13.06 0.01 -26.01
C ASN A 237 12.87 -1.44 -26.44
N LYS A 238 13.96 -2.22 -26.44
CA LYS A 238 13.94 -3.65 -26.76
C LYS A 238 13.76 -4.47 -25.50
N GLU A 239 13.08 -5.60 -25.64
CA GLU A 239 12.99 -6.59 -24.59
C GLU A 239 14.38 -7.16 -24.29
N VAL A 240 14.78 -7.10 -23.03
CA VAL A 240 16.04 -7.67 -22.53
C VAL A 240 15.89 -9.19 -22.34
N SER A 241 14.69 -9.65 -22.04
CA SER A 241 14.29 -11.05 -21.98
C SER A 241 12.83 -11.16 -22.39
N LYS A 242 12.50 -12.16 -23.21
CA LYS A 242 11.14 -12.41 -23.68
C LYS A 242 10.31 -13.23 -22.70
N GLU A 243 10.96 -14.10 -21.94
CA GLU A 243 10.28 -15.13 -21.15
C GLU A 243 9.26 -14.62 -20.14
N PRO A 244 9.48 -13.50 -19.39
CA PRO A 244 8.45 -12.96 -18.51
C PRO A 244 7.18 -12.56 -19.28
N PHE A 245 7.34 -12.01 -20.49
CA PHE A 245 6.21 -11.61 -21.33
C PHE A 245 5.51 -12.81 -21.97
N GLU A 246 6.24 -13.82 -22.42
CA GLU A 246 5.68 -15.08 -22.93
C GLU A 246 4.87 -15.79 -21.83
N ARG A 247 5.35 -15.73 -20.58
CA ARG A 247 4.63 -16.28 -19.45
C ARG A 247 3.33 -15.50 -19.15
N LEU A 248 3.40 -14.17 -19.24
CA LEU A 248 2.21 -13.33 -19.15
C LEU A 248 1.19 -13.69 -20.25
N GLU A 249 1.64 -13.81 -21.52
CA GLU A 249 0.77 -14.19 -22.64
C GLU A 249 0.09 -15.55 -22.40
N THR A 250 0.83 -16.54 -21.89
CA THR A 250 0.27 -17.86 -21.53
C THR A 250 -0.88 -17.74 -20.51
N ILE A 251 -0.72 -16.87 -19.49
CA ILE A 251 -1.78 -16.65 -18.51
C ILE A 251 -2.97 -15.91 -19.14
N LEU A 252 -2.70 -14.92 -19.99
CA LEU A 252 -3.76 -14.17 -20.68
C LEU A 252 -4.57 -15.05 -21.64
N GLU A 253 -3.92 -16.00 -22.31
CA GLU A 253 -4.57 -16.99 -23.19
C GLU A 253 -5.44 -17.97 -22.39
N ALA A 254 -4.97 -18.44 -21.23
CA ALA A 254 -5.73 -19.33 -20.35
C ALA A 254 -7.00 -18.67 -19.78
N HIS A 255 -7.02 -17.32 -19.71
CA HIS A 255 -8.13 -16.52 -19.22
C HIS A 255 -8.66 -15.55 -20.30
N ASN A 256 -8.79 -16.05 -21.53
CA ASN A 256 -9.12 -15.21 -22.68
C ASN A 256 -10.51 -14.55 -22.56
N ASP A 257 -11.45 -15.17 -21.88
CA ASP A 257 -12.83 -14.71 -21.74
C ASP A 257 -13.10 -14.07 -20.36
N GLU A 258 -12.05 -13.84 -19.55
CA GLU A 258 -12.19 -13.32 -18.20
C GLU A 258 -11.59 -11.92 -18.06
N ARG A 259 -12.16 -11.11 -17.16
CA ARG A 259 -11.56 -9.85 -16.73
C ARG A 259 -10.31 -10.12 -15.92
N ILE A 260 -9.26 -9.33 -16.18
CA ILE A 260 -7.94 -9.52 -15.54
C ILE A 260 -7.42 -8.20 -15.00
N VAL A 261 -6.92 -8.22 -13.76
CA VAL A 261 -6.18 -7.12 -13.16
C VAL A 261 -4.69 -7.46 -13.20
N ILE A 262 -3.88 -6.61 -13.84
CA ILE A 262 -2.42 -6.76 -13.91
C ILE A 262 -1.76 -5.67 -13.08
N PHE A 263 -1.11 -6.05 -11.98
CA PHE A 263 -0.33 -5.13 -11.16
C PHE A 263 1.10 -5.00 -11.65
N TYR A 264 1.62 -3.76 -11.66
CA TYR A 264 2.97 -3.42 -12.07
C TYR A 264 3.59 -2.29 -11.23
N ASN A 265 4.93 -2.14 -11.28
CA ASN A 265 5.65 -1.12 -10.51
C ASN A 265 6.16 0.05 -11.36
N TYR A 266 6.75 -0.21 -12.53
CA TYR A 266 7.57 0.76 -13.26
C TYR A 266 6.84 1.34 -14.48
N HIS A 267 7.06 2.63 -14.78
CA HIS A 267 6.49 3.25 -15.99
C HIS A 267 6.96 2.57 -17.29
N HIS A 268 8.22 2.11 -17.33
CA HIS A 268 8.72 1.40 -18.50
C HIS A 268 8.10 -0.01 -18.63
N GLU A 269 7.85 -0.68 -17.52
CA GLU A 269 7.07 -1.92 -17.46
C GLU A 269 5.67 -1.71 -18.06
N TYR A 270 4.99 -0.64 -17.65
CA TYR A 270 3.70 -0.25 -18.21
C TYR A 270 3.73 -0.14 -19.74
N ALA A 271 4.71 0.60 -20.30
CA ALA A 271 4.83 0.77 -21.75
C ALA A 271 5.02 -0.55 -22.51
N MET A 272 5.76 -1.49 -21.91
CA MET A 272 5.97 -2.83 -22.50
C MET A 272 4.70 -3.68 -22.42
N LEU A 273 3.98 -3.64 -21.29
CA LEU A 273 2.69 -4.32 -21.11
C LEU A 273 1.64 -3.79 -22.08
N GLU A 274 1.50 -2.46 -22.16
CA GLU A 274 0.58 -1.79 -23.06
C GLU A 274 0.80 -2.21 -24.52
N LYS A 275 2.05 -2.17 -24.99
CA LYS A 275 2.43 -2.61 -26.34
C LYS A 275 2.02 -4.06 -26.60
N ARG A 276 2.12 -4.94 -25.60
CA ARG A 276 1.70 -6.34 -25.70
C ARG A 276 0.18 -6.47 -25.82
N LEU A 277 -0.57 -5.78 -24.98
CA LEU A 277 -2.03 -5.83 -25.03
C LEU A 277 -2.57 -5.28 -26.35
N GLN A 278 -1.96 -4.22 -26.89
CA GLN A 278 -2.30 -3.69 -28.22
C GLN A 278 -2.07 -4.74 -29.31
N LYS A 279 -0.95 -5.47 -29.27
CA LYS A 279 -0.65 -6.55 -30.21
C LYS A 279 -1.67 -7.69 -30.12
N LEU A 280 -2.08 -8.05 -28.90
CA LEU A 280 -3.09 -9.09 -28.65
C LEU A 280 -4.53 -8.62 -28.97
N LYS A 281 -4.72 -7.32 -29.27
CA LYS A 281 -6.04 -6.70 -29.54
C LYS A 281 -7.06 -6.93 -28.44
N ARG A 282 -6.62 -7.14 -27.18
CA ARG A 282 -7.52 -7.25 -26.04
C ARG A 282 -7.93 -5.87 -25.52
N PRO A 283 -9.21 -5.65 -25.16
CA PRO A 283 -9.65 -4.39 -24.59
C PRO A 283 -8.94 -4.19 -23.23
N TYR A 284 -8.30 -3.04 -23.07
CA TYR A 284 -7.64 -2.71 -21.82
C TYR A 284 -7.94 -1.29 -21.33
N SER A 285 -7.78 -1.11 -20.06
CA SER A 285 -7.87 0.14 -19.30
C SER A 285 -6.60 0.37 -18.51
N THR A 286 -6.36 1.60 -18.05
CA THR A 286 -5.18 1.96 -17.27
C THR A 286 -5.57 2.67 -15.99
N TYR A 287 -5.01 2.21 -14.87
CA TYR A 287 -5.18 2.86 -13.58
C TYR A 287 -3.83 3.12 -12.90
N ASN A 288 -3.36 4.36 -12.98
CA ASN A 288 -2.09 4.79 -12.40
C ASN A 288 -2.18 6.23 -11.84
N GLY A 289 -1.04 6.84 -11.50
CA GLY A 289 -1.01 8.20 -10.95
C GLY A 289 -1.49 9.30 -11.90
N LEU A 290 -1.51 9.05 -13.20
CA LEU A 290 -1.88 10.03 -14.24
C LEU A 290 -3.21 9.69 -14.89
N ILE A 291 -3.46 8.41 -15.16
CA ILE A 291 -4.66 7.90 -15.87
C ILE A 291 -5.48 7.08 -14.89
N LYS A 292 -6.75 7.40 -14.78
CA LYS A 292 -7.74 6.67 -13.96
C LYS A 292 -8.92 6.27 -14.85
N ASP A 293 -8.64 5.42 -15.83
CA ASP A 293 -9.62 4.91 -16.77
C ASP A 293 -9.92 3.44 -16.50
N LEU A 294 -11.21 3.11 -16.38
CA LEU A 294 -11.71 1.74 -16.22
C LEU A 294 -12.77 1.38 -17.26
N LYS A 295 -12.93 2.21 -18.28
CA LYS A 295 -14.04 2.08 -19.24
C LYS A 295 -14.04 0.74 -19.96
N ASN A 296 -12.92 0.38 -20.58
CA ASN A 296 -12.83 -0.88 -21.32
C ASN A 296 -12.85 -2.10 -20.39
N PHE A 297 -12.25 -2.00 -19.20
CA PHE A 297 -12.28 -3.05 -18.19
C PHE A 297 -13.70 -3.38 -17.72
N LYS A 298 -14.55 -2.35 -17.53
CA LYS A 298 -15.94 -2.52 -17.11
C LYS A 298 -16.84 -2.99 -18.26
N ALA A 299 -16.64 -2.44 -19.46
CA ALA A 299 -17.53 -2.66 -20.60
C ALA A 299 -17.38 -4.05 -21.25
N ASN A 300 -16.23 -4.71 -21.08
CA ASN A 300 -15.93 -5.97 -21.74
C ASN A 300 -15.70 -7.09 -20.70
N GLU A 301 -16.27 -8.27 -20.95
CA GLU A 301 -16.09 -9.43 -20.06
C GLU A 301 -14.65 -9.97 -20.04
N ASN A 302 -13.91 -9.75 -21.12
CA ASN A 302 -12.49 -10.07 -21.24
C ASN A 302 -11.58 -8.84 -21.10
N GLY A 303 -12.07 -7.75 -20.49
CA GLY A 303 -11.34 -6.51 -20.29
C GLY A 303 -10.15 -6.69 -19.33
N ILE A 304 -9.05 -6.02 -19.63
CA ILE A 304 -7.83 -6.02 -18.79
C ILE A 304 -7.68 -4.63 -18.16
N VAL A 305 -7.22 -4.55 -16.91
CA VAL A 305 -6.74 -3.28 -16.35
C VAL A 305 -5.27 -3.40 -15.97
N LEU A 306 -4.46 -2.45 -16.47
CA LEU A 306 -3.08 -2.24 -16.03
C LEU A 306 -3.10 -1.32 -14.81
N ALA A 307 -2.77 -1.86 -13.65
CA ALA A 307 -2.92 -1.23 -12.35
C ALA A 307 -1.56 -0.99 -11.67
N GLN A 308 -1.18 0.28 -11.46
CA GLN A 308 0.03 0.59 -10.71
C GLN A 308 -0.23 0.48 -9.21
N TYR A 309 0.62 -0.25 -8.45
CA TYR A 309 0.41 -0.52 -7.03
C TYR A 309 0.09 0.73 -6.21
N LYS A 310 0.91 1.78 -6.27
CA LYS A 310 0.71 3.01 -5.48
C LYS A 310 -0.65 3.68 -5.68
N SER A 311 -1.22 3.56 -6.87
CA SER A 311 -2.49 4.20 -7.22
C SER A 311 -3.67 3.26 -7.03
N ALA A 312 -3.47 1.97 -7.27
CA ALA A 312 -4.53 0.97 -7.36
C ALA A 312 -4.69 0.15 -6.07
N SER A 313 -3.70 0.13 -5.18
CA SER A 313 -3.82 -0.52 -3.87
C SER A 313 -4.78 0.21 -2.92
N THR A 314 -5.16 1.46 -3.20
CA THR A 314 -6.03 2.26 -2.36
C THR A 314 -7.21 2.83 -3.14
N GLY A 315 -8.41 2.81 -2.55
CA GLY A 315 -9.55 3.60 -3.03
C GLY A 315 -10.37 3.05 -4.19
N ILE A 316 -10.09 1.85 -4.74
CA ILE A 316 -10.85 1.29 -5.88
C ILE A 316 -11.67 0.10 -5.44
N ASN A 317 -12.96 0.12 -5.75
CA ASN A 317 -13.87 -0.99 -5.52
C ASN A 317 -14.16 -1.79 -6.81
N ASP A 318 -13.93 -1.20 -7.95
CA ASP A 318 -14.32 -1.74 -9.27
C ASP A 318 -13.56 -3.00 -9.69
N PHE A 319 -12.43 -3.33 -9.05
CA PHE A 319 -11.66 -4.53 -9.40
C PHE A 319 -12.32 -5.83 -8.91
N VAL A 320 -13.32 -5.74 -8.04
CA VAL A 320 -14.08 -6.90 -7.55
C VAL A 320 -14.80 -7.68 -8.67
N ILE A 321 -15.06 -7.04 -9.82
CA ILE A 321 -15.67 -7.72 -10.98
C ILE A 321 -14.71 -8.69 -11.69
N SER A 322 -13.44 -8.74 -11.28
CA SER A 322 -12.44 -9.71 -11.76
C SER A 322 -12.03 -10.63 -10.62
N ASN A 323 -11.96 -11.92 -10.90
CA ASN A 323 -11.36 -12.89 -9.99
C ASN A 323 -9.91 -13.26 -10.36
N VAL A 324 -9.41 -12.80 -11.51
CA VAL A 324 -8.04 -13.06 -11.98
C VAL A 324 -7.15 -11.85 -11.75
N THR A 325 -6.08 -12.04 -10.99
CA THR A 325 -5.07 -11.01 -10.72
C THR A 325 -3.69 -11.52 -11.09
N ILE A 326 -2.94 -10.75 -11.86
CA ILE A 326 -1.57 -11.04 -12.24
C ILE A 326 -0.64 -10.02 -11.58
N PHE A 327 0.29 -10.49 -10.78
CA PHE A 327 1.40 -9.71 -10.22
C PHE A 327 2.59 -9.84 -11.19
N ASN A 328 2.68 -8.91 -12.15
CA ASN A 328 3.72 -8.93 -13.18
C ASN A 328 5.11 -8.64 -12.59
N SER A 329 5.17 -7.77 -11.60
CA SER A 329 6.32 -7.57 -10.73
C SER A 329 5.85 -7.36 -9.29
N MET A 330 6.58 -7.87 -8.29
CA MET A 330 6.19 -7.73 -6.88
C MET A 330 6.45 -6.32 -6.35
N PRO A 331 5.60 -5.76 -5.46
CA PRO A 331 5.93 -4.54 -4.73
C PRO A 331 7.00 -4.83 -3.66
N LEU A 332 7.60 -3.78 -3.11
CA LEU A 332 8.53 -3.94 -1.98
C LEU A 332 7.81 -3.88 -0.61
N SER A 333 6.56 -3.47 -0.61
CA SER A 333 5.73 -3.38 0.59
C SER A 333 4.72 -4.53 0.66
N SER A 334 4.75 -5.25 1.77
CA SER A 334 3.75 -6.28 2.09
C SER A 334 2.34 -5.71 2.20
N THR A 335 2.22 -4.48 2.70
CA THR A 335 0.94 -3.78 2.77
C THR A 335 0.38 -3.49 1.37
N GLU A 336 1.21 -2.99 0.43
CA GLU A 336 0.76 -2.77 -0.95
C GLU A 336 0.33 -4.08 -1.62
N TYR A 337 1.06 -5.17 -1.38
CA TYR A 337 0.71 -6.49 -1.89
C TYR A 337 -0.63 -7.00 -1.34
N LEU A 338 -0.83 -6.96 -0.03
CA LEU A 338 -2.07 -7.40 0.61
C LEU A 338 -3.27 -6.54 0.19
N GLN A 339 -3.08 -5.23 0.08
CA GLN A 339 -4.10 -4.33 -0.43
C GLN A 339 -4.46 -4.63 -1.89
N ALA A 340 -3.46 -4.94 -2.74
CA ALA A 340 -3.70 -5.34 -4.13
C ALA A 340 -4.50 -6.64 -4.22
N LYS A 341 -4.16 -7.68 -3.43
CA LYS A 341 -4.96 -8.92 -3.32
C LYS A 341 -6.40 -8.61 -2.89
N GLY A 342 -6.57 -7.77 -1.88
CA GLY A 342 -7.88 -7.37 -1.36
C GLY A 342 -8.73 -6.55 -2.33
N ARG A 343 -8.24 -6.16 -3.52
CA ARG A 343 -9.05 -5.46 -4.53
C ARG A 343 -9.97 -6.40 -5.30
N THR A 344 -9.55 -7.61 -5.52
CA THR A 344 -10.33 -8.65 -6.19
C THR A 344 -10.97 -9.61 -5.20
N ASP A 345 -10.42 -9.75 -3.99
CA ASP A 345 -10.94 -10.58 -2.92
C ASP A 345 -11.66 -9.74 -1.84
N ARG A 346 -12.85 -9.27 -2.16
CA ARG A 346 -13.66 -8.44 -1.26
C ARG A 346 -15.14 -8.73 -1.40
N HIS A 347 -15.97 -8.03 -0.61
CA HIS A 347 -17.43 -8.14 -0.68
C HIS A 347 -17.92 -7.85 -2.11
N GLY A 348 -18.77 -8.71 -2.66
CA GLY A 348 -19.24 -8.66 -4.06
C GLY A 348 -18.42 -9.53 -5.01
N GLN A 349 -17.38 -10.25 -4.53
CA GLN A 349 -16.69 -11.28 -5.32
C GLN A 349 -17.40 -12.62 -5.16
N ASP A 350 -17.93 -13.16 -6.25
CA ASP A 350 -18.71 -14.42 -6.28
C ASP A 350 -17.89 -15.60 -6.81
N LYS A 351 -16.69 -15.35 -7.34
CA LYS A 351 -15.78 -16.37 -7.88
C LYS A 351 -14.55 -16.51 -7.00
N THR A 352 -13.93 -17.68 -7.04
CA THR A 352 -12.63 -17.92 -6.38
C THR A 352 -11.56 -17.01 -6.96
N PRO A 353 -10.89 -16.15 -6.17
CA PRO A 353 -9.78 -15.35 -6.63
C PRO A 353 -8.58 -16.19 -7.02
N LEU A 354 -8.02 -15.91 -8.19
CA LEU A 354 -6.84 -16.55 -8.76
C LEU A 354 -5.71 -15.53 -8.85
N TYR A 355 -4.61 -15.81 -8.18
CA TYR A 355 -3.44 -14.92 -8.11
C TYR A 355 -2.25 -15.53 -8.83
N TYR A 356 -1.80 -14.89 -9.89
CA TYR A 356 -0.66 -15.32 -10.69
C TYR A 356 0.55 -14.42 -10.41
N HIS A 357 1.65 -15.01 -9.95
CA HIS A 357 2.90 -14.31 -9.66
C HIS A 357 3.94 -14.68 -10.70
N ILE A 358 4.43 -13.71 -11.47
CA ILE A 358 5.53 -13.90 -12.42
C ILE A 358 6.83 -13.58 -11.67
N ILE A 359 7.57 -14.62 -11.29
CA ILE A 359 8.76 -14.49 -10.45
C ILE A 359 9.99 -14.96 -11.23
N PRO A 360 10.83 -14.01 -11.67
CA PRO A 360 12.11 -14.34 -12.29
C PRO A 360 13.05 -15.11 -11.35
N ASP A 361 13.74 -16.11 -11.88
CA ASP A 361 14.68 -16.95 -11.11
C ASP A 361 15.99 -16.21 -10.81
N THR A 362 15.85 -15.03 -10.17
CA THR A 362 16.97 -14.21 -9.70
C THR A 362 16.96 -14.12 -8.18
N PRO A 363 18.14 -14.01 -7.53
CA PRO A 363 18.20 -13.89 -6.06
C PRO A 363 17.39 -12.71 -5.52
N VAL A 364 17.35 -11.62 -6.28
CA VAL A 364 16.62 -10.38 -5.90
C VAL A 364 15.11 -10.62 -5.85
N GLU A 365 14.51 -11.14 -6.94
CA GLU A 365 13.06 -11.31 -7.03
C GLU A 365 12.56 -12.44 -6.10
N LYS A 366 13.33 -13.51 -5.93
CA LYS A 366 13.02 -14.55 -4.93
C LYS A 366 12.96 -13.97 -3.52
N LYS A 367 14.00 -13.21 -3.12
CA LYS A 367 14.07 -12.61 -1.78
C LYS A 367 12.93 -11.61 -1.56
N ILE A 368 12.53 -10.83 -2.59
CA ILE A 368 11.37 -9.93 -2.52
C ILE A 368 10.09 -10.73 -2.33
N PHE A 369 9.86 -11.74 -3.16
CA PHE A 369 8.67 -12.57 -3.10
C PHE A 369 8.51 -13.21 -1.72
N ASP A 370 9.55 -13.88 -1.22
CA ASP A 370 9.54 -14.53 0.09
C ASP A 370 9.30 -13.52 1.24
N THR A 371 9.95 -12.35 1.17
CA THR A 371 9.81 -11.31 2.21
C THR A 371 8.38 -10.75 2.23
N VAL A 372 7.87 -10.37 1.06
CA VAL A 372 6.58 -9.66 0.95
C VAL A 372 5.40 -10.60 1.23
N THR A 373 5.45 -11.85 0.75
CA THR A 373 4.40 -12.85 1.02
C THR A 373 4.37 -13.31 2.47
N ASN A 374 5.49 -13.21 3.19
CA ASN A 374 5.58 -13.42 4.63
C ASN A 374 5.19 -12.18 5.47
N GLY A 375 4.57 -11.17 4.87
CA GLY A 375 4.05 -10.00 5.57
C GLY A 375 5.11 -8.97 5.99
N LYS A 376 6.31 -9.02 5.42
CA LYS A 376 7.41 -8.09 5.71
C LYS A 376 7.69 -7.20 4.50
N ASP A 377 8.07 -5.93 4.76
CA ASP A 377 8.52 -5.05 3.68
C ASP A 377 10.01 -5.32 3.35
N PHE A 378 10.37 -5.09 2.11
CA PHE A 378 11.76 -5.20 1.66
C PHE A 378 12.52 -3.91 1.99
N THR A 379 13.45 -4.01 2.98
CA THR A 379 14.13 -2.84 3.57
C THR A 379 15.33 -2.36 2.74
N ASN A 380 15.85 -1.16 3.06
CA ASN A 380 17.08 -0.65 2.44
C ASN A 380 18.29 -1.53 2.72
N GLU A 381 18.40 -2.14 3.89
CA GLU A 381 19.45 -3.10 4.23
C GLU A 381 19.38 -4.33 3.32
N MET A 382 18.18 -4.86 3.09
CA MET A 382 17.97 -5.97 2.15
C MET A 382 18.32 -5.58 0.71
N ILE A 383 18.09 -4.31 0.31
CA ILE A 383 18.51 -3.78 -0.98
C ILE A 383 20.03 -3.83 -1.11
N GLU A 384 20.74 -3.31 -0.12
CA GLU A 384 22.21 -3.30 -0.09
C GLU A 384 22.81 -4.71 -0.12
N GLU A 385 22.24 -5.65 0.65
CA GLU A 385 22.65 -7.04 0.65
C GLU A 385 22.40 -7.74 -0.69
N SER A 386 21.30 -7.44 -1.36
CA SER A 386 20.91 -8.12 -2.62
C SER A 386 21.82 -7.76 -3.79
N VAL A 387 22.54 -6.65 -3.71
CA VAL A 387 23.42 -6.16 -4.78
C VAL A 387 24.92 -6.42 -4.52
N LYS A 388 25.28 -6.90 -3.33
CA LYS A 388 26.62 -7.44 -3.02
C LYS A 388 26.78 -8.79 -3.69
#